data_fe87fce63d8862f6463fec4cde00aa23
#
_entry.id   fe87fce63d8862f6463fec4cde00aa23
#
_cell.length_a   1.000
_cell.length_b   1.000
_cell.length_c   1.000
_cell.angle_alpha   90.00
_cell.angle_beta   90.00
_cell.angle_gamma   90.00
#
_symmetry.space_group_name_H-M   'P 1'
#
loop_
_entity.id
_entity.type
_entity.pdbx_description
1 polymer ?
#
loop_
_entity_poly.entity_id
_entity_poly.type
_entity_poly.pdbx_seq_one_letter_code
_entity_poly.pdbx_strand_id
1 'polypeptide(L)'
;MSRKRPGRGRLRLLASLLIAALLLLPCSARADGAQETLDETMEELFERYRLTEKNFALGFRALSDGTEYWYNADKLFETASLYKLPLNMYFYELEAAGEMASDESIYGVPLDYCHEQSLVYSNNELSQLMVDWIGSYRQFKDIAFGYTGLDE
;
A
#
# COMPACT_ATOMS: atom_id res chain seq x y z
N MET A 1 5.80 -72.68 3.18
CA MET A 1 6.27 -71.34 3.60
C MET A 1 5.32 -70.27 3.06
N SER A 2 4.42 -69.77 3.88
CA SER A 2 3.39 -68.78 3.48
C SER A 2 3.93 -67.34 3.71
N ARG A 3 4.14 -66.59 2.63
CA ARG A 3 4.50 -65.13 2.70
C ARG A 3 3.24 -64.33 2.96
N LYS A 4 3.07 -63.82 4.18
CA LYS A 4 2.04 -62.82 4.52
C LYS A 4 2.36 -61.53 3.79
N ARG A 5 1.47 -61.12 2.89
CA ARG A 5 1.48 -59.80 2.23
C ARG A 5 1.17 -58.74 3.28
N PRO A 6 1.93 -57.63 3.38
CA PRO A 6 1.62 -56.55 4.29
C PRO A 6 0.28 -55.91 3.93
N GLY A 7 -0.58 -55.76 4.93
CA GLY A 7 -1.98 -55.34 4.75
C GLY A 7 -2.12 -53.95 4.15
N ARG A 8 -2.95 -53.83 3.12
CA ARG A 8 -3.33 -52.59 2.43
C ARG A 8 -3.78 -51.45 3.37
N GLY A 9 -4.19 -51.77 4.60
CA GLY A 9 -4.59 -50.80 5.61
C GLY A 9 -3.44 -49.97 6.17
N ARG A 10 -2.26 -50.59 6.41
CA ARG A 10 -1.07 -49.87 6.89
C ARG A 10 -0.52 -48.89 5.88
N LEU A 11 -0.57 -49.21 4.59
CA LEU A 11 -0.11 -48.33 3.51
C LEU A 11 -1.02 -47.12 3.37
N ARG A 12 -2.33 -47.29 3.55
CA ARG A 12 -3.30 -46.20 3.52
C ARG A 12 -3.18 -45.27 4.70
N LEU A 13 -2.91 -45.78 5.89
CA LEU A 13 -2.69 -44.98 7.10
C LEU A 13 -1.40 -44.17 7.00
N LEU A 14 -0.32 -44.73 6.45
CA LEU A 14 0.94 -44.01 6.24
C LEU A 14 0.80 -42.92 5.19
N ALA A 15 0.06 -43.17 4.10
CA ALA A 15 -0.24 -42.17 3.08
C ALA A 15 -1.08 -41.00 3.62
N SER A 16 -2.08 -41.30 4.48
CA SER A 16 -2.90 -40.25 5.10
C SER A 16 -2.11 -39.40 6.10
N LEU A 17 -1.19 -39.99 6.86
CA LEU A 17 -0.31 -39.29 7.76
C LEU A 17 0.70 -38.41 7.04
N LEU A 18 1.23 -38.87 5.88
CA LEU A 18 2.13 -38.07 5.04
C LEU A 18 1.42 -36.87 4.43
N ILE A 19 0.18 -37.02 3.95
CA ILE A 19 -0.63 -35.93 3.42
C ILE A 19 -0.98 -34.94 4.52
N ALA A 20 -1.34 -35.40 5.73
CA ALA A 20 -1.61 -34.53 6.86
C ALA A 20 -0.35 -33.77 7.33
N ALA A 21 0.83 -34.42 7.29
CA ALA A 21 2.09 -33.75 7.61
C ALA A 21 2.49 -32.69 6.56
N LEU A 22 2.19 -32.94 5.26
CA LEU A 22 2.40 -31.93 4.20
C LEU A 22 1.46 -30.73 4.33
N LEU A 23 0.24 -30.92 4.83
CA LEU A 23 -0.73 -29.86 5.07
C LEU A 23 -0.46 -29.06 6.35
N LEU A 24 0.39 -29.61 7.26
CA LEU A 24 0.81 -28.98 8.51
C LEU A 24 2.19 -28.29 8.41
N LEU A 25 2.82 -28.29 7.22
CA LEU A 25 4.00 -27.44 7.01
C LEU A 25 3.57 -25.99 7.17
N PRO A 26 4.15 -25.26 8.14
CA PRO A 26 3.76 -23.90 8.39
C PRO A 26 3.97 -23.06 7.12
N CYS A 27 2.99 -22.24 6.79
CA CYS A 27 3.05 -21.26 5.69
C CYS A 27 4.26 -20.31 5.81
N SER A 28 4.88 -20.25 6.98
CA SER A 28 6.09 -19.48 7.31
C SER A 28 7.30 -19.80 6.43
N ALA A 29 7.58 -21.08 6.14
CA ALA A 29 8.73 -21.45 5.32
C ALA A 29 8.68 -20.95 3.87
N ARG A 30 7.47 -20.63 3.38
CA ARG A 30 7.27 -20.07 2.04
C ARG A 30 7.36 -18.56 2.04
N ALA A 31 6.99 -17.94 3.14
CA ALA A 31 7.12 -16.50 3.36
C ALA A 31 8.59 -16.10 3.54
N ASP A 32 9.38 -16.90 4.28
CA ASP A 32 10.80 -16.62 4.52
C ASP A 32 11.61 -16.63 3.21
N GLY A 33 11.39 -17.61 2.32
CA GLY A 33 12.08 -17.65 1.03
C GLY A 33 11.67 -16.53 0.06
N ALA A 34 10.43 -16.07 0.12
CA ALA A 34 9.99 -14.95 -0.70
C ALA A 34 10.56 -13.62 -0.19
N GLN A 35 10.69 -13.47 1.12
CA GLN A 35 11.29 -12.29 1.75
C GLN A 35 12.79 -12.22 1.44
N GLU A 36 13.53 -13.32 1.59
CA GLU A 36 14.96 -13.40 1.26
C GLU A 36 15.22 -13.00 -0.21
N THR A 37 14.42 -13.51 -1.16
CA THR A 37 14.53 -13.15 -2.57
C THR A 37 14.22 -11.68 -2.82
N LEU A 38 13.27 -11.10 -2.08
CA LEU A 38 12.92 -9.69 -2.18
C LEU A 38 14.06 -8.81 -1.66
N ASP A 39 14.64 -9.16 -0.52
CA ASP A 39 15.75 -8.44 0.09
C ASP A 39 16.97 -8.42 -0.84
N GLU A 40 17.36 -9.59 -1.41
CA GLU A 40 18.45 -9.69 -2.40
C GLU A 40 18.19 -8.83 -3.64
N THR A 41 16.97 -8.88 -4.17
CA THR A 41 16.59 -8.08 -5.35
C THR A 41 16.68 -6.58 -5.05
N MET A 42 16.27 -6.18 -3.85
CA MET A 42 16.32 -4.77 -3.44
C MET A 42 17.76 -4.29 -3.24
N GLU A 43 18.65 -5.12 -2.68
CA GLU A 43 20.08 -4.79 -2.57
C GLU A 43 20.72 -4.56 -3.94
N GLU A 44 20.47 -5.43 -4.92
CA GLU A 44 20.95 -5.25 -6.29
C GLU A 44 20.42 -3.95 -6.92
N LEU A 45 19.16 -3.59 -6.69
CA LEU A 45 18.58 -2.35 -7.19
C LEU A 45 19.22 -1.13 -6.53
N PHE A 46 19.46 -1.18 -5.22
CA PHE A 46 20.09 -0.09 -4.47
C PHE A 46 21.51 0.18 -4.99
N GLU A 47 22.30 -0.85 -5.20
CA GLU A 47 23.64 -0.71 -5.79
C GLU A 47 23.58 -0.17 -7.22
N ARG A 48 22.75 -0.77 -8.06
CA ARG A 48 22.63 -0.43 -9.49
C ARG A 48 22.22 1.02 -9.73
N TYR A 49 21.28 1.52 -8.93
CA TYR A 49 20.72 2.87 -9.08
C TYR A 49 21.28 3.87 -8.07
N ARG A 50 22.26 3.46 -7.25
CA ARG A 50 22.88 4.28 -6.20
C ARG A 50 21.83 4.86 -5.23
N LEU A 51 20.86 4.00 -4.86
CA LEU A 51 19.83 4.36 -3.88
C LEU A 51 20.42 4.24 -2.48
N THR A 52 20.17 5.24 -1.66
CA THR A 52 20.71 5.35 -0.31
C THR A 52 19.66 5.95 0.61
N GLU A 53 19.85 5.84 1.91
CA GLU A 53 18.98 6.49 2.91
C GLU A 53 18.85 8.01 2.74
N LYS A 54 19.75 8.66 1.98
CA LYS A 54 19.69 10.10 1.71
C LYS A 54 18.72 10.47 0.62
N ASN A 55 18.54 9.60 -0.39
CA ASN A 55 17.82 9.92 -1.61
C ASN A 55 16.64 9.00 -1.93
N PHE A 56 16.40 7.98 -1.09
CA PHE A 56 15.37 6.98 -1.37
C PHE A 56 14.70 6.46 -0.09
N ALA A 57 13.41 6.20 -0.18
CA ALA A 57 12.63 5.40 0.76
C ALA A 57 11.62 4.57 -0.04
N LEU A 58 11.27 3.41 0.48
CA LEU A 58 10.31 2.51 -0.15
C LEU A 58 9.40 1.88 0.90
N GLY A 59 8.10 1.91 0.62
CA GLY A 59 7.10 1.08 1.26
C GLY A 59 6.41 0.22 0.21
N PHE A 60 6.40 -1.08 0.41
CA PHE A 60 5.72 -2.03 -0.44
C PHE A 60 4.87 -2.98 0.40
N ARG A 61 3.65 -3.24 -0.03
CA ARG A 61 2.77 -4.25 0.56
C ARG A 61 2.00 -4.97 -0.53
N ALA A 62 2.18 -6.30 -0.60
CA ALA A 62 1.38 -7.16 -1.45
C ALA A 62 0.04 -7.46 -0.79
N LEU A 63 -1.07 -7.09 -1.42
CA LEU A 63 -2.42 -7.31 -0.87
C LEU A 63 -2.86 -8.78 -0.93
N SER A 64 -2.20 -9.60 -1.78
CA SER A 64 -2.55 -11.00 -1.99
C SER A 64 -2.14 -11.92 -0.85
N ASP A 65 -1.01 -11.64 -0.20
CA ASP A 65 -0.39 -12.51 0.82
C ASP A 65 0.13 -11.75 2.04
N GLY A 66 0.05 -10.41 2.02
CA GLY A 66 0.48 -9.54 3.10
C GLY A 66 2.00 -9.34 3.17
N THR A 67 2.78 -9.77 2.15
CA THR A 67 4.22 -9.52 2.08
C THR A 67 4.49 -8.01 2.12
N GLU A 68 5.39 -7.59 2.99
CA GLU A 68 5.77 -6.19 3.17
C GLU A 68 7.28 -6.01 3.02
N TYR A 69 7.67 -4.86 2.47
CA TYR A 69 9.04 -4.41 2.44
C TYR A 69 9.11 -2.93 2.76
N TRP A 70 9.92 -2.56 3.74
CA TRP A 70 10.07 -1.19 4.19
C TRP A 70 11.56 -0.83 4.22
N TYR A 71 11.92 0.22 3.50
CA TYR A 71 13.26 0.76 3.51
C TYR A 71 13.19 2.25 3.81
N ASN A 72 13.91 2.69 4.83
CA ASN A 72 14.03 4.09 5.22
C ASN A 72 12.64 4.75 5.51
N ALA A 73 11.72 3.98 6.10
CA ALA A 73 10.30 4.33 6.21
C ALA A 73 10.04 5.60 7.05
N ASP A 74 10.90 5.85 8.05
CA ASP A 74 10.76 7.02 8.94
C ASP A 74 11.40 8.29 8.36
N LYS A 75 11.97 8.21 7.16
CA LYS A 75 12.61 9.35 6.52
C LYS A 75 11.59 10.32 5.95
N LEU A 76 11.68 11.56 6.37
CA LEU A 76 10.88 12.62 5.79
C LEU A 76 11.44 13.07 4.44
N PHE A 77 10.59 13.08 3.43
CA PHE A 77 10.85 13.60 2.10
C PHE A 77 9.88 14.73 1.78
N GLU A 78 10.30 15.62 0.90
CA GLU A 78 9.39 16.62 0.35
C GLU A 78 8.36 15.91 -0.55
N THR A 79 7.09 16.10 -0.24
CA THR A 79 5.99 15.38 -0.91
C THR A 79 5.74 15.84 -2.35
N ALA A 80 6.20 17.04 -2.71
CA ALA A 80 5.88 17.67 -3.99
C ALA A 80 4.38 17.53 -4.31
N SER A 81 4.02 17.06 -5.50
CA SER A 81 2.62 16.88 -5.91
C SER A 81 1.87 15.73 -5.23
N LEU A 82 2.53 14.90 -4.41
CA LEU A 82 1.84 13.82 -3.69
C LEU A 82 0.78 14.34 -2.71
N TYR A 83 0.92 15.57 -2.21
CA TYR A 83 -0.09 16.19 -1.34
C TYR A 83 -1.47 16.30 -2.00
N LYS A 84 -1.54 16.28 -3.33
CA LYS A 84 -2.80 16.35 -4.08
C LYS A 84 -3.66 15.11 -3.88
N LEU A 85 -3.04 13.96 -3.56
CA LEU A 85 -3.79 12.75 -3.29
C LEU A 85 -4.67 12.89 -2.04
N PRO A 86 -4.15 13.13 -0.83
CA PRO A 86 -4.98 13.34 0.35
C PRO A 86 -5.90 14.57 0.21
N LEU A 87 -5.52 15.60 -0.54
CA LEU A 87 -6.39 16.72 -0.82
C LEU A 87 -7.66 16.28 -1.54
N ASN A 88 -7.53 15.53 -2.62
CA ASN A 88 -8.68 15.05 -3.38
C ASN A 88 -9.47 13.97 -2.62
N MET A 89 -8.80 13.13 -1.81
CA MET A 89 -9.49 12.15 -0.94
C MET A 89 -10.47 12.85 -0.01
N TYR A 90 -10.09 13.95 0.61
CA TYR A 90 -10.98 14.73 1.48
C TYR A 90 -12.25 15.21 0.76
N PHE A 91 -12.12 15.74 -0.44
CA PHE A 91 -13.30 16.16 -1.21
C PHE A 91 -14.17 14.97 -1.64
N TYR A 92 -13.59 13.86 -2.05
CA TYR A 92 -14.35 12.63 -2.33
C TYR A 92 -15.07 12.08 -1.09
N GLU A 93 -14.53 12.26 0.11
CA GLU A 93 -15.23 11.93 1.34
C GLU A 93 -16.44 12.84 1.60
N LEU A 94 -16.31 14.14 1.33
CA LEU A 94 -17.44 15.08 1.41
C LEU A 94 -18.54 14.71 0.41
N GLU A 95 -18.17 14.33 -0.81
CA GLU A 95 -19.13 13.85 -1.82
C GLU A 95 -19.82 12.56 -1.36
N ALA A 96 -19.05 11.59 -0.87
CA ALA A 96 -19.58 10.33 -0.39
C ALA A 96 -20.49 10.47 0.84
N ALA A 97 -20.23 11.48 1.67
CA ALA A 97 -21.09 11.84 2.80
C ALA A 97 -22.34 12.63 2.39
N GLY A 98 -22.42 13.09 1.14
CA GLY A 98 -23.49 13.97 0.65
C GLY A 98 -23.40 15.40 1.19
N GLU A 99 -22.24 15.79 1.69
CA GLU A 99 -21.95 17.14 2.20
C GLU A 99 -21.58 18.11 1.07
N MET A 100 -21.17 17.57 -0.08
CA MET A 100 -20.80 18.29 -1.28
C MET A 100 -21.25 17.52 -2.52
N ALA A 101 -21.68 18.22 -3.57
CA ALA A 101 -22.01 17.58 -4.85
C ALA A 101 -20.81 17.67 -5.81
N SER A 102 -20.65 16.69 -6.71
CA SER A 102 -19.53 16.67 -7.67
C SER A 102 -19.57 17.83 -8.67
N ASP A 103 -20.75 18.36 -8.94
CA ASP A 103 -20.97 19.55 -9.78
C ASP A 103 -21.01 20.87 -8.99
N GLU A 104 -20.80 20.81 -7.67
CA GLU A 104 -20.69 21.98 -6.84
C GLU A 104 -19.46 22.81 -7.20
N SER A 105 -19.59 24.13 -7.09
CA SER A 105 -18.52 25.05 -7.49
C SER A 105 -17.64 25.48 -6.32
N ILE A 106 -16.34 25.26 -6.45
CA ILE A 106 -15.30 25.86 -5.61
C ILE A 106 -14.87 27.18 -6.27
N TYR A 107 -15.27 28.31 -5.70
CA TYR A 107 -14.98 29.64 -6.24
C TYR A 107 -15.34 29.81 -7.72
N GLY A 108 -16.43 29.19 -8.15
CA GLY A 108 -16.93 29.27 -9.53
C GLY A 108 -16.34 28.23 -10.50
N VAL A 109 -15.50 27.30 -10.00
CA VAL A 109 -14.94 26.18 -10.76
C VAL A 109 -15.61 24.89 -10.29
N PRO A 110 -16.19 24.05 -11.19
CA PRO A 110 -16.80 22.79 -10.81
C PRO A 110 -15.81 21.84 -10.11
N LEU A 111 -16.25 21.13 -9.08
CA LEU A 111 -15.41 20.26 -8.27
C LEU A 111 -14.83 19.10 -9.08
N ASP A 112 -15.62 18.47 -9.95
CA ASP A 112 -15.20 17.41 -10.86
C ASP A 112 -14.04 17.86 -11.76
N TYR A 113 -14.10 19.09 -12.26
CA TYR A 113 -13.01 19.71 -13.03
C TYR A 113 -11.77 19.97 -12.15
N CYS A 114 -11.97 20.40 -10.90
CA CYS A 114 -10.85 20.54 -9.95
C CYS A 114 -10.14 19.20 -9.71
N HIS A 115 -10.88 18.11 -9.53
CA HIS A 115 -10.33 16.75 -9.37
C HIS A 115 -9.51 16.33 -10.59
N GLU A 116 -10.09 16.45 -11.79
CA GLU A 116 -9.39 16.10 -13.03
C GLU A 116 -8.08 16.88 -13.17
N GLN A 117 -8.14 18.19 -13.00
CA GLN A 117 -6.97 19.06 -13.16
C GLN A 117 -5.92 18.81 -12.08
N SER A 118 -6.33 18.56 -10.85
CA SER A 118 -5.44 18.28 -9.73
C SER A 118 -4.74 16.93 -9.88
N LEU A 119 -5.48 15.83 -10.13
CA LEU A 119 -4.96 14.47 -10.14
C LEU A 119 -4.34 14.05 -11.47
N VAL A 120 -4.96 14.38 -12.60
CA VAL A 120 -4.50 13.94 -13.92
C VAL A 120 -3.42 14.86 -14.47
N TYR A 121 -3.65 16.17 -14.40
CA TYR A 121 -2.73 17.16 -14.97
C TYR A 121 -1.79 17.79 -13.95
N SER A 122 -1.94 17.42 -12.68
CA SER A 122 -1.12 17.96 -11.57
C SER A 122 -1.13 19.49 -11.51
N ASN A 123 -2.26 20.10 -11.85
CA ASN A 123 -2.44 21.55 -11.89
C ASN A 123 -2.32 22.15 -10.47
N ASN A 124 -1.36 23.05 -10.28
CA ASN A 124 -1.09 23.64 -8.97
C ASN A 124 -2.11 24.71 -8.60
N GLU A 125 -2.61 25.47 -9.59
CA GLU A 125 -3.55 26.57 -9.34
C GLU A 125 -4.89 26.05 -8.84
N LEU A 126 -5.43 25.01 -9.48
CA LEU A 126 -6.68 24.41 -9.04
C LEU A 126 -6.54 23.61 -7.76
N SER A 127 -5.41 22.96 -7.54
CA SER A 127 -5.12 22.32 -6.24
C SER A 127 -5.03 23.36 -5.12
N GLN A 128 -4.42 24.53 -5.37
CA GLN A 128 -4.38 25.62 -4.41
C GLN A 128 -5.79 26.17 -4.12
N LEU A 129 -6.63 26.30 -5.14
CA LEU A 129 -8.03 26.72 -4.98
C LEU A 129 -8.80 25.79 -4.02
N MET A 130 -8.57 24.47 -4.13
CA MET A 130 -9.13 23.48 -3.22
C MET A 130 -8.61 23.65 -1.79
N VAL A 131 -7.31 23.90 -1.62
CA VAL A 131 -6.72 24.19 -0.29
C VAL A 131 -7.30 25.48 0.30
N ASP A 132 -7.48 26.53 -0.51
CA ASP A 132 -8.04 27.80 -0.08
C ASP A 132 -9.51 27.66 0.34
N TRP A 133 -10.26 26.75 -0.30
CA TRP A 133 -11.62 26.42 0.11
C TRP A 133 -11.67 25.75 1.49
N ILE A 134 -10.72 24.87 1.82
CA ILE A 134 -10.55 24.29 3.16
C ILE A 134 -10.24 25.40 4.19
N GLY A 135 -9.62 26.47 3.75
CA GLY A 135 -9.30 27.67 4.55
C GLY A 135 -7.81 27.98 4.67
N SER A 136 -6.96 26.98 4.80
CA SER A 136 -5.50 27.17 4.85
C SER A 136 -4.73 25.87 4.67
N TYR A 137 -3.48 25.97 4.31
CA TYR A 137 -2.54 24.84 4.30
C TYR A 137 -2.44 24.13 5.66
N ARG A 138 -2.58 24.88 6.76
CA ARG A 138 -2.53 24.31 8.11
C ARG A 138 -3.72 23.37 8.34
N GLN A 139 -4.93 23.83 8.02
CA GLN A 139 -6.14 23.02 8.15
C GLN A 139 -6.09 21.79 7.24
N PHE A 140 -5.64 21.98 5.99
CA PHE A 140 -5.42 20.85 5.09
C PHE A 140 -4.38 19.86 5.63
N LYS A 141 -3.28 20.34 6.21
CA LYS A 141 -2.26 19.49 6.83
C LYS A 141 -2.88 18.59 7.90
N ASP A 142 -3.67 19.17 8.81
CA ASP A 142 -4.32 18.43 9.89
C ASP A 142 -5.24 17.32 9.34
N ILE A 143 -5.97 17.59 8.25
CA ILE A 143 -6.77 16.59 7.53
C ILE A 143 -5.88 15.49 6.92
N ALA A 144 -4.82 15.88 6.23
CA ALA A 144 -3.91 14.94 5.55
C ALA A 144 -3.19 14.02 6.54
N PHE A 145 -2.82 14.52 7.73
CA PHE A 145 -2.25 13.68 8.79
C PHE A 145 -3.22 12.61 9.28
N GLY A 146 -4.51 12.91 9.33
CA GLY A 146 -5.53 11.93 9.67
C GLY A 146 -5.51 10.68 8.76
N TYR A 147 -5.12 10.82 7.48
CA TYR A 147 -4.99 9.70 6.55
C TYR A 147 -3.71 8.89 6.74
N THR A 148 -2.69 9.46 7.32
CA THR A 148 -1.39 8.80 7.46
C THR A 148 -1.27 7.96 8.73
N GLY A 149 -2.14 8.20 9.73
CA GLY A 149 -2.03 7.59 11.04
C GLY A 149 -0.78 8.03 11.82
N LEU A 150 -0.10 9.07 11.36
CA LEU A 150 1.05 9.67 12.05
C LEU A 150 0.52 10.71 13.06
N ASP A 151 1.03 10.63 14.28
CA ASP A 151 0.83 11.67 15.27
C ASP A 151 1.75 12.87 14.96
N GLU A 152 1.34 14.10 15.33
CA GLU A 152 2.14 15.31 15.11
C GLU A 152 3.43 15.33 15.95
#